data_bcf18b835dae4858279dbb7dc9811526
#
_entry.id   bcf18b835dae4858279dbb7dc9811526
#
_cell.length_a   1.000
_cell.length_b   1.000
_cell.length_c   1.000
_cell.angle_alpha   90.00
_cell.angle_beta   90.00
_cell.angle_gamma   90.00
#
_symmetry.space_group_name_H-M   'P 1'
#
loop_
_entity.id
_entity.type
_entity.pdbx_description
1 polymer ?
#
loop_
_entity_poly.entity_id
_entity_poly.type
_entity_poly.pdbx_seq_one_letter_code
_entity_poly.pdbx_strand_id
1 'polypeptide(L)'
;MNCALRDALVGAALAACWPMAAHAQLTLGRQVTVIQTVATSAYLNGGVGLDEQAAMRRFAKGFPLRMVFSENKNREFLADIPLVISDSSGNSILELPSAGPMLYVFLPRGRYKVSARFMGVTQTQEVTLAGHDGKDLHFHWEGTPRSSIWTVARE
;
A
#
# COMPACT_ATOMS: atom_id res chain seq x y z
N MET A 1 -37.75 -65.81 28.26
CA MET A 1 -37.41 -64.85 29.34
C MET A 1 -36.58 -63.81 28.79
N ASN A 2 -37.07 -62.60 28.89
CA ASN A 2 -36.68 -61.40 28.11
C ASN A 2 -35.40 -60.77 28.60
N CYS A 3 -34.57 -60.33 27.68
CA CYS A 3 -33.64 -59.29 27.97
C CYS A 3 -33.51 -58.37 26.73
N ALA A 4 -33.98 -57.16 26.86
CA ALA A 4 -34.01 -56.16 25.84
C ALA A 4 -32.61 -55.48 25.79
N LEU A 5 -31.99 -55.49 24.62
CA LEU A 5 -30.79 -54.69 24.32
C LEU A 5 -31.25 -53.31 23.89
N ARG A 6 -30.79 -52.29 24.58
CA ARG A 6 -30.95 -50.88 24.20
C ARG A 6 -29.65 -50.42 23.58
N ASP A 7 -29.68 -50.27 22.28
CA ASP A 7 -28.58 -49.66 21.50
C ASP A 7 -28.53 -48.16 21.76
N ALA A 8 -27.42 -47.68 22.34
CA ALA A 8 -27.10 -46.29 22.48
C ALA A 8 -26.22 -45.86 21.27
N LEU A 9 -26.82 -45.13 20.34
CA LEU A 9 -26.11 -44.46 19.25
C LEU A 9 -25.34 -43.26 19.81
N VAL A 10 -24.04 -43.40 19.89
CA VAL A 10 -23.11 -42.28 20.14
C VAL A 10 -22.84 -41.57 18.83
N GLY A 11 -23.48 -40.42 18.63
CA GLY A 11 -23.19 -39.51 17.51
C GLY A 11 -21.91 -38.76 17.76
N ALA A 12 -20.85 -39.07 17.03
CA ALA A 12 -19.63 -38.29 17.02
C ALA A 12 -19.83 -37.04 16.18
N ALA A 13 -19.98 -35.88 16.82
CA ALA A 13 -19.94 -34.59 16.17
C ALA A 13 -18.51 -34.23 15.84
N LEU A 14 -18.13 -34.35 14.57
CA LEU A 14 -16.86 -33.80 14.03
C LEU A 14 -16.98 -32.28 13.95
N ALA A 15 -16.43 -31.57 14.94
CA ALA A 15 -16.23 -30.14 14.89
C ALA A 15 -15.10 -29.86 13.90
N ALA A 16 -15.44 -29.39 12.71
CA ALA A 16 -14.50 -28.89 11.75
C ALA A 16 -13.92 -27.58 12.27
N CYS A 17 -12.70 -27.64 12.85
CA CYS A 17 -11.89 -26.49 13.17
C CYS A 17 -11.38 -25.90 11.85
N TRP A 18 -12.01 -24.85 11.36
CA TRP A 18 -11.45 -24.04 10.29
C TRP A 18 -10.37 -23.13 10.89
N PRO A 19 -9.15 -23.12 10.36
CA PRO A 19 -8.16 -22.17 10.82
C PRO A 19 -8.61 -20.77 10.35
N MET A 20 -9.05 -19.96 11.29
CA MET A 20 -9.15 -18.53 11.06
C MET A 20 -7.72 -18.00 10.84
N ALA A 21 -7.41 -17.64 9.61
CA ALA A 21 -6.21 -16.88 9.32
C ALA A 21 -6.30 -15.54 10.03
N ALA A 22 -5.66 -15.45 11.19
CA ALA A 22 -5.54 -14.21 11.93
C ALA A 22 -4.68 -13.24 11.11
N HIS A 23 -5.31 -12.25 10.53
CA HIS A 23 -4.61 -11.11 9.94
C HIS A 23 -4.06 -10.28 11.10
N ALA A 24 -2.78 -10.43 11.38
CA ALA A 24 -2.10 -9.62 12.36
C ALA A 24 -1.91 -8.20 11.80
N GLN A 25 -2.74 -7.27 12.26
CA GLN A 25 -2.51 -5.85 12.06
C GLN A 25 -1.57 -5.36 13.16
N LEU A 26 -0.33 -5.06 12.79
CA LEU A 26 0.59 -4.39 13.69
C LEU A 26 0.30 -2.88 13.63
N THR A 27 -0.42 -2.40 14.60
CA THR A 27 -0.60 -0.96 14.80
C THR A 27 0.57 -0.44 15.62
N LEU A 28 1.59 0.09 14.96
CA LEU A 28 2.72 0.78 15.61
C LEU A 28 2.37 2.26 15.74
N GLY A 29 1.88 2.61 16.92
CA GLY A 29 1.67 3.98 17.38
C GLY A 29 1.16 4.97 16.34
N ARG A 30 -0.06 5.41 16.52
CA ARG A 30 -0.77 6.47 15.80
C ARG A 30 -0.44 6.57 14.30
N GLN A 31 -1.10 5.70 13.53
CA GLN A 31 -1.33 5.77 12.08
C GLN A 31 -0.19 5.42 11.10
N VAL A 32 0.62 4.43 11.38
CA VAL A 32 1.29 3.70 10.31
C VAL A 32 0.56 2.37 10.14
N THR A 33 -0.23 2.24 9.09
CA THR A 33 -0.93 0.99 8.80
C THR A 33 -0.02 0.09 7.96
N VAL A 34 0.40 -1.04 8.53
CA VAL A 34 1.07 -2.09 7.76
C VAL A 34 -0.01 -2.99 7.19
N ILE A 35 -0.20 -2.97 5.89
CA ILE A 35 -1.13 -3.86 5.20
C ILE A 35 -0.33 -4.93 4.48
N GLN A 36 -0.53 -6.19 4.86
CA GLN A 36 -0.05 -7.34 4.09
C GLN A 36 -1.12 -7.71 3.05
N THR A 37 -0.81 -7.51 1.79
CA THR A 37 -1.63 -8.04 0.71
C THR A 37 -1.18 -9.46 0.34
N VAL A 38 -2.14 -10.27 -0.09
CA VAL A 38 -2.12 -11.74 -0.17
C VAL A 38 -1.08 -12.36 -1.11
N ALA A 39 -0.22 -11.62 -1.73
CA ALA A 39 0.82 -12.19 -2.58
C ALA A 39 2.10 -11.37 -2.50
N THR A 40 2.99 -11.72 -1.62
CA THR A 40 4.42 -11.40 -1.70
C THR A 40 4.88 -9.97 -1.37
N SER A 41 4.01 -9.00 -1.13
CA SER A 41 4.46 -7.61 -0.91
C SER A 41 3.92 -7.01 0.38
N ALA A 42 4.80 -6.77 1.34
CA ALA A 42 4.50 -5.93 2.49
C ALA A 42 4.75 -4.46 2.11
N TYR A 43 3.89 -3.55 2.55
CA TYR A 43 4.09 -2.13 2.33
C TYR A 43 3.72 -1.28 3.55
N LEU A 44 4.35 -0.12 3.64
CA LEU A 44 4.00 0.95 4.57
C LEU A 44 3.45 2.12 3.76
N ASN A 45 2.28 2.59 4.12
CA ASN A 45 1.62 3.72 3.48
C ASN A 45 1.30 4.78 4.55
N GLY A 46 1.75 6.02 4.34
CA GLY A 46 1.56 7.10 5.30
C GLY A 46 2.33 8.36 4.96
N GLY A 47 2.72 9.13 5.97
CA GLY A 47 3.50 10.36 5.80
C GLY A 47 2.65 11.63 5.82
N VAL A 48 1.41 11.54 6.30
CA VAL A 48 0.55 12.69 6.54
C VAL A 48 0.92 13.29 7.90
N GLY A 49 1.62 14.44 7.87
CA GLY A 49 2.11 15.09 9.08
C GLY A 49 3.53 14.66 9.48
N LEU A 50 4.14 15.51 10.30
CA LEU A 50 5.57 15.39 10.65
C LEU A 50 5.90 14.12 11.45
N ASP A 51 5.01 13.72 12.35
CA ASP A 51 5.21 12.55 13.21
C ASP A 51 5.18 11.25 12.40
N GLU A 52 4.24 11.14 11.47
CA GLU A 52 4.17 10.02 10.55
C GLU A 52 5.37 9.95 9.62
N GLN A 53 5.78 11.08 9.07
CA GLN A 53 6.99 11.15 8.24
C GLN A 53 8.23 10.70 9.01
N ALA A 54 8.35 11.11 10.27
CA ALA A 54 9.45 10.67 11.13
C ALA A 54 9.38 9.17 11.40
N ALA A 55 8.18 8.62 11.64
CA ALA A 55 7.97 7.19 11.79
C ALA A 55 8.32 6.41 10.52
N MET A 56 7.85 6.86 9.35
CA MET A 56 8.16 6.25 8.06
C MET A 56 9.67 6.18 7.83
N ARG A 57 10.40 7.29 8.06
CA ARG A 57 11.87 7.33 7.86
C ARG A 57 12.62 6.33 8.71
N ARG A 58 12.13 5.98 9.92
CA ARG A 58 12.76 4.95 10.78
C ARG A 58 12.73 3.57 10.14
N PHE A 59 11.68 3.26 9.37
CA PHE A 59 11.51 1.97 8.71
C PHE A 59 12.09 1.92 7.30
N ALA A 60 12.55 3.04 6.74
CA ALA A 60 12.98 3.17 5.36
C ALA A 60 14.03 2.10 4.94
N LYS A 61 14.97 1.78 5.82
CA LYS A 61 16.05 0.81 5.54
C LYS A 61 15.54 -0.62 5.33
N GLY A 62 14.36 -0.96 5.84
CA GLY A 62 13.74 -2.27 5.68
C GLY A 62 13.04 -2.47 4.33
N PHE A 63 12.91 -1.42 3.52
CA PHE A 63 12.15 -1.47 2.28
C PHE A 63 13.02 -1.16 1.06
N PRO A 64 13.10 -2.11 0.10
CA PRO A 64 13.91 -1.94 -1.12
C PRO A 64 13.37 -0.87 -2.06
N LEU A 65 12.05 -0.59 -2.03
CA LEU A 65 11.44 0.46 -2.85
C LEU A 65 10.75 1.48 -1.96
N ARG A 66 11.12 2.76 -2.12
CA ARG A 66 10.53 3.87 -1.37
C ARG A 66 10.08 4.94 -2.35
N MET A 67 8.90 5.45 -2.13
CA MET A 67 8.29 6.45 -3.01
C MET A 67 7.81 7.64 -2.20
N VAL A 68 7.94 8.82 -2.81
CA VAL A 68 7.44 10.08 -2.27
C VAL A 68 6.68 10.80 -3.37
N PHE A 69 5.51 11.33 -3.00
CA PHE A 69 4.62 12.05 -3.91
C PHE A 69 4.52 13.50 -3.47
N SER A 70 4.77 14.42 -4.38
CA SER A 70 4.77 15.85 -4.08
C SER A 70 4.36 16.70 -5.26
N GLU A 71 3.86 17.90 -4.96
CA GLU A 71 3.63 18.93 -5.94
C GLU A 71 4.91 19.77 -6.16
N ASN A 72 5.18 20.12 -7.40
CA ASN A 72 6.47 20.65 -7.80
C ASN A 72 6.77 22.06 -7.25
N LYS A 73 5.76 22.92 -7.16
CA LYS A 73 5.99 24.35 -6.83
C LYS A 73 6.35 24.60 -5.37
N ASN A 74 5.70 23.90 -4.44
CA ASN A 74 5.87 24.15 -3.02
C ASN A 74 6.45 22.95 -2.27
N ARG A 75 6.74 21.86 -2.96
CA ARG A 75 7.12 20.56 -2.37
C ARG A 75 6.07 20.07 -1.35
N GLU A 76 4.83 20.45 -1.55
CA GLU A 76 3.74 19.95 -0.74
C GLU A 76 3.55 18.47 -1.01
N PHE A 77 3.42 17.71 0.05
CA PHE A 77 3.19 16.29 -0.07
C PHE A 77 1.78 16.02 -0.56
N LEU A 78 1.68 15.08 -1.50
CA LEU A 78 0.40 14.67 -2.07
C LEU A 78 -0.04 13.34 -1.46
N ALA A 79 -1.32 13.26 -1.13
CA ALA A 79 -1.99 12.03 -0.70
C ALA A 79 -3.05 11.62 -1.72
N ASP A 80 -3.69 10.48 -1.47
CA ASP A 80 -4.75 9.92 -2.32
C ASP A 80 -4.32 9.68 -3.77
N ILE A 81 -3.11 9.17 -3.93
CA ILE A 81 -2.52 8.87 -5.23
C ILE A 81 -2.86 7.42 -5.63
N PRO A 82 -3.72 7.20 -6.64
CA PRO A 82 -3.87 5.88 -7.24
C PRO A 82 -2.56 5.41 -7.86
N LEU A 83 -2.13 4.19 -7.50
CA LEU A 83 -0.83 3.68 -7.89
C LEU A 83 -0.92 2.21 -8.28
N VAL A 84 -0.16 1.84 -9.31
CA VAL A 84 0.02 0.46 -9.75
C VAL A 84 1.50 0.16 -9.87
N ILE A 85 1.95 -0.96 -9.31
CA ILE A 85 3.27 -1.52 -9.53
C ILE A 85 3.12 -2.81 -10.33
N SER A 86 3.82 -2.88 -11.46
CA SER A 86 3.85 -4.07 -12.32
C SER A 86 5.25 -4.64 -12.42
N ASP A 87 5.35 -5.93 -12.67
CA ASP A 87 6.61 -6.60 -13.01
C ASP A 87 7.04 -6.35 -14.46
N SER A 88 8.18 -6.93 -14.85
CA SER A 88 8.71 -6.83 -16.21
C SER A 88 7.83 -7.51 -17.27
N SER A 89 6.93 -8.41 -16.86
CA SER A 89 5.97 -9.09 -17.73
C SER A 89 4.66 -8.31 -17.86
N GLY A 90 4.50 -7.21 -17.12
CA GLY A 90 3.30 -6.40 -17.10
C GLY A 90 2.22 -6.85 -16.12
N ASN A 91 2.51 -7.89 -15.31
CA ASN A 91 1.55 -8.31 -14.28
C ASN A 91 1.52 -7.29 -13.15
N SER A 92 0.32 -6.92 -12.71
CA SER A 92 0.15 -6.09 -11.53
C SER A 92 0.54 -6.86 -10.27
N ILE A 93 1.46 -6.29 -9.49
CA ILE A 93 1.93 -6.84 -8.21
C ILE A 93 1.26 -6.15 -7.04
N LEU A 94 1.04 -4.85 -7.16
CA LEU A 94 0.40 -4.03 -6.14
C LEU A 94 -0.46 -2.96 -6.81
N GLU A 95 -1.70 -2.88 -6.38
CA GLU A 95 -2.62 -1.81 -6.76
C GLU A 95 -3.15 -1.13 -5.50
N LEU A 96 -2.94 0.17 -5.42
CA LEU A 96 -3.44 0.99 -4.34
C LEU A 96 -4.34 2.09 -4.91
N PRO A 97 -5.59 2.17 -4.47
CA PRO A 97 -6.48 3.25 -4.88
C PRO A 97 -6.08 4.60 -4.28
N SER A 98 -5.36 4.56 -3.14
CA SER A 98 -4.96 5.73 -2.39
C SER A 98 -3.62 5.48 -1.70
N ALA A 99 -2.54 6.00 -2.28
CA ALA A 99 -1.25 6.08 -1.63
C ALA A 99 -1.12 7.41 -0.89
N GLY A 100 -0.51 7.37 0.30
CA GLY A 100 -0.17 8.57 1.06
C GLY A 100 1.09 9.24 0.52
N PRO A 101 1.54 10.33 1.13
CA PRO A 101 2.72 11.06 0.69
C PRO A 101 3.99 10.22 0.62
N MET A 102 4.07 9.18 1.42
CA MET A 102 5.19 8.24 1.46
C MET A 102 4.66 6.82 1.37
N LEU A 103 5.19 6.05 0.44
CA LEU A 103 4.86 4.64 0.25
C LEU A 103 6.14 3.83 0.15
N TYR A 104 6.32 2.86 1.05
CA TYR A 104 7.45 1.95 1.04
C TYR A 104 6.96 0.54 0.77
N VAL A 105 7.59 -0.14 -0.18
CA VAL A 105 7.15 -1.48 -0.62
C VAL A 105 8.32 -2.45 -0.53
N PHE A 106 8.07 -3.59 0.07
CA PHE A 106 9.02 -4.69 0.07
C PHE A 106 8.80 -5.54 -1.18
N LEU A 107 9.74 -5.49 -2.12
CA LEU A 107 9.73 -6.24 -3.36
C LEU A 107 11.02 -7.04 -3.51
N PRO A 108 10.98 -8.24 -4.10
CA PRO A 108 12.16 -9.00 -4.47
C PRO A 108 13.04 -8.25 -5.48
N ARG A 109 14.24 -8.75 -5.72
CA ARG A 109 15.09 -8.27 -6.81
C ARG A 109 14.37 -8.46 -8.15
N GLY A 110 14.40 -7.45 -8.98
CA GLY A 110 13.68 -7.46 -10.26
C GLY A 110 13.57 -6.09 -10.89
N ARG A 111 12.96 -6.04 -12.05
CA ARG A 111 12.56 -4.80 -12.73
C ARG A 111 11.08 -4.59 -12.54
N TYR A 112 10.72 -3.36 -12.20
CA TYR A 112 9.36 -2.95 -11.92
C TYR A 112 9.02 -1.66 -12.62
N LYS A 113 7.77 -1.50 -12.95
CA LYS A 113 7.18 -0.29 -13.47
C LYS A 113 6.17 0.24 -12.45
N VAL A 114 6.36 1.47 -12.03
CA VAL A 114 5.47 2.15 -11.09
C VAL A 114 4.72 3.23 -11.84
N SER A 115 3.40 3.15 -11.86
CA SER A 115 2.51 4.15 -12.45
C SER A 115 1.67 4.78 -11.34
N ALA A 116 1.76 6.10 -11.22
CA ALA A 116 1.02 6.89 -10.24
C ALA A 116 0.24 8.00 -10.94
N ARG A 117 -0.98 8.29 -10.50
CA ARG A 117 -1.86 9.27 -11.15
C ARG A 117 -2.32 10.33 -10.15
N PHE A 118 -2.19 11.59 -10.57
CA PHE A 118 -2.73 12.72 -9.82
C PHE A 118 -3.44 13.68 -10.77
N MET A 119 -4.66 14.09 -10.44
CA MET A 119 -5.49 15.01 -11.24
C MET A 119 -5.56 14.66 -12.73
N GLY A 120 -5.69 13.37 -13.05
CA GLY A 120 -5.77 12.89 -14.42
C GLY A 120 -4.41 12.73 -15.12
N VAL A 121 -3.31 13.20 -14.55
CA VAL A 121 -1.96 13.05 -15.10
C VAL A 121 -1.29 11.82 -14.52
N THR A 122 -0.98 10.85 -15.37
CA THR A 122 -0.25 9.65 -14.99
C THR A 122 1.25 9.84 -15.23
N GLN A 123 2.04 9.57 -14.22
CA GLN A 123 3.50 9.44 -14.33
C GLN A 123 3.89 7.98 -14.17
N THR A 124 4.86 7.56 -14.94
CA THR A 124 5.39 6.21 -14.89
C THR A 124 6.90 6.24 -14.77
N GLN A 125 7.45 5.49 -13.83
CA GLN A 125 8.88 5.32 -13.63
C GLN A 125 9.23 3.84 -13.61
N GLU A 126 10.36 3.50 -14.20
CA GLU A 126 10.92 2.14 -14.12
C GLU A 126 12.02 2.10 -13.09
N VAL A 127 12.08 1.01 -12.35
CA VAL A 127 13.08 0.80 -11.30
C VAL A 127 13.61 -0.63 -11.35
N THR A 128 14.91 -0.77 -11.15
CA THR A 128 15.57 -2.06 -10.99
C THR A 128 16.08 -2.21 -9.56
N LEU A 129 15.58 -3.21 -8.86
CA LEU A 129 16.01 -3.59 -7.52
C LEU A 129 17.04 -4.72 -7.66
N ALA A 130 18.32 -4.39 -7.54
CA ALA A 130 19.42 -5.32 -7.84
C ALA A 130 20.21 -5.76 -6.60
N GLY A 131 20.16 -5.00 -5.50
CA GLY A 131 21.03 -5.18 -4.34
C GLY A 131 20.34 -5.06 -3.01
N HIS A 132 21.14 -4.81 -1.99
CA HIS A 132 20.67 -4.48 -0.63
C HIS A 132 20.30 -3.00 -0.48
N ASP A 133 20.75 -2.16 -1.43
CA ASP A 133 20.47 -0.74 -1.41
C ASP A 133 19.06 -0.49 -1.93
N GLY A 134 18.25 0.13 -1.11
CA GLY A 134 16.91 0.54 -1.50
C GLY A 134 16.94 1.65 -2.57
N LYS A 135 15.89 1.72 -3.37
CA LYS A 135 15.68 2.75 -4.39
C LYS A 135 14.60 3.73 -3.94
N ASP A 136 14.89 5.00 -4.14
CA ASP A 136 13.95 6.08 -3.90
C ASP A 136 13.41 6.59 -5.23
N LEU A 137 12.09 6.63 -5.37
CA LEU A 137 11.39 7.25 -6.48
C LEU A 137 10.67 8.50 -5.99
N HIS A 138 10.81 9.57 -6.73
CA HIS A 138 10.10 10.81 -6.45
C HIS A 138 9.17 11.11 -7.61
N PHE A 139 7.89 11.23 -7.31
CA PHE A 139 6.86 11.65 -8.24
C PHE A 139 6.51 13.11 -7.96
N HIS A 140 6.68 13.94 -8.98
CA HIS A 140 6.40 15.36 -8.88
C HIS A 140 5.40 15.76 -9.95
N TRP A 141 4.27 16.30 -9.54
CA TRP A 141 3.34 16.91 -10.48
C TRP A 141 3.47 18.42 -10.42
N GLU A 142 3.51 19.04 -11.59
CA GLU A 142 3.34 20.48 -11.66
C GLU A 142 1.92 20.80 -11.26
N GLY A 143 1.78 21.66 -10.25
CA GLY A 143 0.45 22.06 -9.79
C GLY A 143 -0.37 22.57 -10.96
N THR A 144 -1.59 22.09 -11.08
CA THR A 144 -2.53 22.68 -12.03
C THR A 144 -2.52 24.19 -11.82
N PRO A 145 -2.40 24.99 -12.91
CA PRO A 145 -2.64 26.42 -12.78
C PRO A 145 -3.99 26.57 -12.09
N ARG A 146 -4.04 27.18 -10.93
CA ARG A 146 -5.33 27.62 -10.37
C ARG A 146 -5.95 28.46 -11.45
N SER A 147 -6.88 27.86 -12.18
CA SER A 147 -7.72 28.62 -13.06
C SER A 147 -8.37 29.65 -12.16
N SER A 148 -8.02 30.89 -12.37
CA SER A 148 -8.58 32.05 -11.67
C SER A 148 -10.03 32.20 -12.11
N ILE A 149 -10.91 31.39 -11.51
CA ILE A 149 -12.37 31.52 -11.65
C ILE A 149 -12.90 32.63 -10.76
N TRP A 150 -12.16 33.70 -10.62
CA TRP A 150 -12.63 34.91 -9.94
C TRP A 150 -12.56 36.11 -10.89
N THR A 151 -13.00 35.93 -12.15
CA THR A 151 -13.44 37.07 -12.92
C THR A 151 -14.96 37.17 -12.75
N VAL A 152 -15.38 37.61 -11.58
CA VAL A 152 -16.73 38.16 -11.43
C VAL A 152 -16.73 39.46 -12.21
N ALA A 153 -17.39 39.43 -13.35
CA ALA A 153 -17.73 40.66 -14.08
C ALA A 153 -18.41 41.64 -13.12
N ARG A 154 -17.80 42.80 -12.94
CA ARG A 154 -18.48 43.97 -12.46
C ARG A 154 -19.06 44.66 -13.67
N GLU A 155 -20.34 44.58 -13.80
CA GLU A 155 -21.16 45.61 -14.40
C GLU A 155 -21.97 46.31 -13.32
#